data_ff43724aef813ff22772ec6690e060c2
#
_entry.id   ff43724aef813ff22772ec6690e060c2
#
_cell.length_a   1.000
_cell.length_b   1.000
_cell.length_c   1.000
_cell.angle_alpha   90.00
_cell.angle_beta   90.00
_cell.angle_gamma   90.00
#
_symmetry.space_group_name_H-M   'P 1'
#
loop_
_entity.id
_entity.type
_entity.pdbx_description
1 polymer ?
#
loop_
_entity_poly.entity_id
_entity_poly.type
_entity_poly.pdbx_seq_one_letter_code
_entity_poly.pdbx_strand_id
1 'polypeptide(L)'
;MGLALAGGGPLGGIYEVGALIALSDSLAGIDLNDIDVYVGVSSGGFVAAALANGISPTQMYRLFIDEGANASLSPGLFLRPALGEFVLRGLSLPRLLAGAALARIRKADRRNVMESIAAFGADLSRAIPTGLFDRRALDRFLIHLFSTPGRSNDFRKLRHKLFVIATNLDTGASTTFGGPGFDHVPITDAIEASAALPGLFPPVDIDGAHYVDGALNKTLHASVALEAGVRLLLCVNPLVPFDASPMQGRDPRHKLADGGLPMVLAQTFRAIIHSRMEAGMDRYRAQYPGADILLFEPDREDADMFFASIFSYARRKDLCEAAYRKTRQSLFARRAVLEPLLARHGIRLKLEVLSYGQRSIGAALIDTRPLKARKPGVQQTARDLSHTLDQLEAWLVAAR
;
A
#
# COMPACT_ATOMS: atom_id res chain seq x y z
N MET A 1 19.13 6.02 -8.32
CA MET A 1 18.07 5.04 -8.64
C MET A 1 16.82 5.33 -7.82
N GLY A 2 15.63 5.05 -8.36
CA GLY A 2 14.36 5.24 -7.67
C GLY A 2 13.50 3.99 -7.66
N LEU A 3 12.61 3.90 -6.66
CA LEU A 3 11.58 2.88 -6.55
C LEU A 3 10.25 3.57 -6.29
N ALA A 4 9.25 3.31 -7.14
CA ALA A 4 7.88 3.81 -6.99
C ALA A 4 6.91 2.64 -6.80
N LEU A 5 6.17 2.67 -5.70
CA LEU A 5 5.23 1.63 -5.29
C LEU A 5 3.82 2.19 -5.27
N ALA A 6 2.92 1.53 -5.99
CA ALA A 6 1.53 1.95 -6.14
C ALA A 6 0.67 1.58 -4.94
N GLY A 7 -0.51 2.17 -4.84
CA GLY A 7 -1.54 1.68 -3.93
C GLY A 7 -2.15 0.36 -4.40
N GLY A 8 -2.80 -0.34 -3.50
CA GLY A 8 -3.48 -1.62 -3.83
C GLY A 8 -4.13 -2.28 -2.63
N GLY A 9 -4.23 -1.56 -1.51
CA GLY A 9 -4.70 -2.11 -0.25
C GLY A 9 -3.80 -3.24 0.28
N PRO A 10 -4.25 -4.02 1.27
CA PRO A 10 -3.43 -5.08 1.86
C PRO A 10 -2.94 -6.12 0.85
N LEU A 11 -3.76 -6.48 -0.13
CA LEU A 11 -3.39 -7.45 -1.17
C LEU A 11 -2.36 -6.86 -2.14
N GLY A 12 -2.46 -5.56 -2.45
CA GLY A 12 -1.45 -4.85 -3.24
C GLY A 12 -0.09 -4.88 -2.57
N GLY A 13 -0.02 -4.59 -1.26
CA GLY A 13 1.21 -4.69 -0.49
C GLY A 13 1.81 -6.10 -0.48
N ILE A 14 0.97 -7.14 -0.42
CA ILE A 14 1.43 -8.54 -0.52
C ILE A 14 2.03 -8.83 -1.90
N TYR A 15 1.38 -8.36 -2.98
CA TYR A 15 1.91 -8.46 -4.34
C TYR A 15 3.26 -7.75 -4.46
N GLU A 16 3.36 -6.52 -3.95
CA GLU A 16 4.58 -5.72 -3.99
C GLU A 16 5.74 -6.44 -3.28
N VAL A 17 5.50 -7.01 -2.11
CA VAL A 17 6.52 -7.81 -1.40
C VAL A 17 6.99 -8.99 -2.26
N GLY A 18 6.09 -9.73 -2.90
CA GLY A 18 6.44 -10.84 -3.79
C GLY A 18 7.26 -10.39 -4.99
N ALA A 19 6.85 -9.29 -5.64
CA ALA A 19 7.57 -8.69 -6.77
C ALA A 19 8.97 -8.19 -6.36
N LEU A 20 9.09 -7.53 -5.20
CA LEU A 20 10.37 -7.04 -4.68
C LEU A 20 11.32 -8.18 -4.29
N ILE A 21 10.80 -9.30 -3.75
CA ILE A 21 11.61 -10.50 -3.52
C ILE A 21 12.13 -11.04 -4.87
N ALA A 22 11.29 -11.09 -5.90
CA ALA A 22 11.70 -11.55 -7.23
C ALA A 22 12.79 -10.65 -7.84
N LEU A 23 12.67 -9.32 -7.71
CA LEU A 23 13.68 -8.36 -8.16
C LEU A 23 15.00 -8.56 -7.40
N SER A 24 14.96 -8.65 -6.08
CA SER A 24 16.14 -8.88 -5.24
C SER A 24 16.84 -10.21 -5.54
N ASP A 25 16.07 -11.27 -5.78
CA ASP A 25 16.58 -12.61 -6.08
C ASP A 25 17.17 -12.69 -7.49
N SER A 26 16.55 -12.02 -8.49
CA SER A 26 16.87 -12.15 -9.92
C SER A 26 17.85 -11.11 -10.44
N LEU A 27 18.13 -10.05 -9.69
CA LEU A 27 19.04 -8.97 -10.07
C LEU A 27 20.31 -9.00 -9.23
N ALA A 28 21.45 -8.76 -9.86
CA ALA A 28 22.74 -8.55 -9.20
C ALA A 28 23.16 -7.09 -9.37
N GLY A 29 23.82 -6.52 -8.35
CA GLY A 29 24.25 -5.12 -8.36
C GLY A 29 23.19 -4.14 -7.85
N ILE A 30 22.12 -4.63 -7.23
CA ILE A 30 21.08 -3.81 -6.61
C ILE A 30 20.84 -4.26 -5.16
N ASP A 31 20.69 -3.29 -4.27
CA ASP A 31 20.14 -3.50 -2.94
C ASP A 31 18.86 -2.63 -2.82
N LEU A 32 17.72 -3.27 -2.61
CA LEU A 32 16.44 -2.58 -2.50
C LEU A 32 16.29 -1.75 -1.21
N ASN A 33 17.20 -1.93 -0.25
CA ASN A 33 17.30 -1.07 0.94
C ASN A 33 18.30 0.10 0.76
N ASP A 34 19.00 0.17 -0.38
CA ASP A 34 19.99 1.22 -0.70
C ASP A 34 19.61 1.94 -2.00
N ILE A 35 18.34 2.32 -2.14
CA ILE A 35 17.77 3.08 -3.24
C ILE A 35 17.76 4.56 -2.86
N ASP A 36 18.20 5.46 -3.75
CA ASP A 36 18.32 6.90 -3.45
C ASP A 36 16.97 7.56 -3.14
N VAL A 37 15.89 7.14 -3.85
CA VAL A 37 14.56 7.73 -3.75
C VAL A 37 13.48 6.67 -3.73
N TYR A 38 12.70 6.65 -2.66
CA TYR A 38 11.49 5.84 -2.53
C TYR A 38 10.26 6.71 -2.65
N VAL A 39 9.30 6.29 -3.44
CA VAL A 39 7.97 6.91 -3.55
C VAL A 39 6.92 5.84 -3.31
N GLY A 40 5.98 6.10 -2.42
CA GLY A 40 4.93 5.13 -2.14
C GLY A 40 3.56 5.78 -1.96
N VAL A 41 2.54 5.04 -2.35
CA VAL A 41 1.13 5.43 -2.24
C VAL A 41 0.37 4.32 -1.54
N SER A 42 -0.46 4.65 -0.53
CA SER A 42 -1.30 3.66 0.17
C SER A 42 -0.48 2.48 0.71
N SER A 43 -0.79 1.23 0.35
CA SER A 43 0.03 0.07 0.71
C SER A 43 1.49 0.21 0.27
N GLY A 44 1.73 0.76 -0.93
CA GLY A 44 3.08 1.04 -1.42
C GLY A 44 3.82 2.08 -0.58
N GLY A 45 3.11 3.00 0.07
CA GLY A 45 3.68 3.94 1.05
C GLY A 45 4.25 3.22 2.27
N PHE A 46 3.53 2.22 2.77
CA PHE A 46 4.01 1.36 3.85
C PHE A 46 5.25 0.53 3.44
N VAL A 47 5.20 -0.11 2.27
CA VAL A 47 6.31 -0.94 1.75
C VAL A 47 7.55 -0.08 1.48
N ALA A 48 7.38 1.11 0.88
CA ALA A 48 8.46 2.07 0.64
C ALA A 48 9.10 2.55 1.95
N ALA A 49 8.29 2.89 2.96
CA ALA A 49 8.77 3.29 4.27
C ALA A 49 9.52 2.17 4.99
N ALA A 50 9.05 0.93 4.86
CA ALA A 50 9.73 -0.24 5.41
C ALA A 50 11.11 -0.44 4.77
N LEU A 51 11.21 -0.35 3.43
CA LEU A 51 12.49 -0.43 2.71
C LEU A 51 13.45 0.69 3.12
N ALA A 52 12.98 1.93 3.14
CA ALA A 52 13.77 3.10 3.54
C ALA A 52 14.28 3.01 4.99
N ASN A 53 13.57 2.26 5.85
CA ASN A 53 13.94 1.93 7.21
C ASN A 53 14.81 0.64 7.33
N GLY A 54 15.30 0.10 6.23
CA GLY A 54 16.19 -1.06 6.23
C GLY A 54 15.50 -2.41 6.41
N ILE A 55 14.17 -2.48 6.31
CA ILE A 55 13.43 -3.74 6.34
C ILE A 55 13.44 -4.33 4.93
N SER A 56 14.16 -5.42 4.72
CA SER A 56 14.25 -6.06 3.40
C SER A 56 12.93 -6.72 2.97
N PRO A 57 12.72 -6.97 1.66
CA PRO A 57 11.52 -7.67 1.19
C PRO A 57 11.34 -9.04 1.83
N THR A 58 12.43 -9.77 2.07
CA THR A 58 12.40 -11.08 2.74
C THR A 58 12.04 -10.97 4.23
N GLN A 59 12.47 -9.89 4.89
CA GLN A 59 12.05 -9.61 6.26
C GLN A 59 10.57 -9.22 6.31
N MET A 60 10.08 -8.41 5.36
CA MET A 60 8.65 -8.09 5.24
C MET A 60 7.80 -9.34 5.03
N TYR A 61 8.24 -10.26 4.17
CA TYR A 61 7.56 -11.55 4.00
C TYR A 61 7.44 -12.30 5.33
N ARG A 62 8.53 -12.44 6.07
CA ARG A 62 8.54 -13.14 7.38
C ARG A 62 7.69 -12.44 8.43
N LEU A 63 7.68 -11.11 8.46
CA LEU A 63 6.94 -10.34 9.47
C LEU A 63 5.44 -10.25 9.18
N PHE A 64 5.04 -10.22 7.90
CA PHE A 64 3.68 -9.84 7.51
C PHE A 64 2.91 -10.94 6.78
N ILE A 65 3.61 -11.90 6.17
CA ILE A 65 3.00 -12.90 5.30
C ILE A 65 3.16 -14.32 5.86
N ASP A 66 4.31 -14.64 6.46
CA ASP A 66 4.57 -15.97 7.03
C ASP A 66 3.88 -16.15 8.39
N GLU A 67 3.23 -17.31 8.59
CA GLU A 67 2.47 -17.62 9.82
C GLU A 67 3.33 -18.00 11.02
N GLY A 68 4.61 -18.32 10.76
CA GLY A 68 5.53 -18.77 11.81
C GLY A 68 6.14 -17.67 12.66
N ALA A 69 6.09 -16.40 12.20
CA ALA A 69 6.48 -15.25 13.00
C ALA A 69 5.24 -14.73 13.75
N ASN A 70 5.34 -14.52 15.05
CA ASN A 70 4.30 -13.98 15.93
C ASN A 70 3.41 -13.01 15.17
N ALA A 71 2.16 -13.40 14.89
CA ALA A 71 1.24 -12.79 13.94
C ALA A 71 0.85 -11.37 14.35
N SER A 72 1.76 -10.42 14.12
CA SER A 72 1.55 -9.00 14.43
C SER A 72 0.60 -8.30 13.45
N LEU A 73 0.43 -8.85 12.24
CA LEU A 73 -0.55 -8.35 11.25
C LEU A 73 -1.65 -9.39 11.02
N SER A 74 -2.65 -9.41 11.89
CA SER A 74 -3.89 -10.15 11.62
C SER A 74 -4.86 -9.29 10.79
N PRO A 75 -5.77 -9.89 9.98
CA PRO A 75 -6.83 -9.15 9.29
C PRO A 75 -7.65 -8.26 10.23
N GLY A 76 -7.80 -8.67 11.47
CA GLY A 76 -8.47 -7.88 12.51
C GLY A 76 -7.79 -6.55 12.83
N LEU A 77 -6.52 -6.34 12.41
CA LEU A 77 -5.86 -5.05 12.55
C LEU A 77 -6.47 -4.00 11.62
N PHE A 78 -6.80 -4.42 10.38
CA PHE A 78 -7.31 -3.53 9.33
C PHE A 78 -8.84 -3.47 9.29
N LEU A 79 -9.53 -4.44 9.91
CA LEU A 79 -10.98 -4.64 9.77
C LEU A 79 -11.75 -4.45 11.09
N ARG A 80 -11.20 -3.69 12.03
CA ARG A 80 -11.92 -3.35 13.25
C ARG A 80 -13.00 -2.33 12.92
N PRO A 81 -14.30 -2.63 13.17
CA PRO A 81 -15.37 -1.68 12.91
C PRO A 81 -15.15 -0.37 13.70
N ALA A 82 -15.38 0.76 13.06
CA ALA A 82 -15.30 2.09 13.67
C ALA A 82 -16.50 2.37 14.58
N LEU A 83 -16.78 1.48 15.54
CA LEU A 83 -17.97 1.55 16.41
C LEU A 83 -18.14 2.91 17.09
N GLY A 84 -17.04 3.57 17.46
CA GLY A 84 -17.07 4.90 18.07
C GLY A 84 -17.66 5.97 17.13
N GLU A 85 -17.30 5.95 15.86
CA GLU A 85 -17.85 6.88 14.86
C GLU A 85 -19.32 6.58 14.56
N PHE A 86 -19.68 5.28 14.46
CA PHE A 86 -21.08 4.87 14.31
C PHE A 86 -21.97 5.33 15.47
N VAL A 87 -21.50 5.22 16.72
CA VAL A 87 -22.22 5.67 17.90
C VAL A 87 -22.34 7.19 17.92
N LEU A 88 -21.25 7.92 17.69
CA LEU A 88 -21.26 9.40 17.71
C LEU A 88 -22.18 9.97 16.62
N ARG A 89 -22.14 9.40 15.42
CA ARG A 89 -23.01 9.84 14.32
C ARG A 89 -24.44 9.36 14.50
N GLY A 90 -24.66 8.17 15.06
CA GLY A 90 -25.97 7.68 15.45
C GLY A 90 -26.64 8.56 16.51
N LEU A 91 -25.88 9.04 17.49
CA LEU A 91 -26.36 10.00 18.50
C LEU A 91 -26.66 11.40 17.92
N SER A 92 -26.07 11.76 16.78
CA SER A 92 -26.39 13.01 16.08
C SER A 92 -27.65 12.94 15.24
N LEU A 93 -28.14 11.72 14.90
CA LEU A 93 -29.31 11.48 14.06
C LEU A 93 -30.57 12.18 14.56
N PRO A 94 -30.92 12.12 15.88
CA PRO A 94 -32.14 12.84 16.38
C PRO A 94 -32.02 14.34 16.21
N ARG A 95 -30.82 14.93 16.38
CA ARG A 95 -30.61 16.37 16.18
C ARG A 95 -30.70 16.76 14.70
N LEU A 96 -30.18 15.95 13.80
CA LEU A 96 -30.27 16.17 12.34
C LEU A 96 -31.72 16.05 11.86
N LEU A 97 -32.45 15.05 12.35
CA LEU A 97 -33.89 14.87 12.05
C LEU A 97 -34.75 16.02 12.60
N ALA A 98 -34.46 16.46 13.83
CA ALA A 98 -35.15 17.60 14.43
C ALA A 98 -34.86 18.91 13.67
N GLY A 99 -33.59 19.14 13.28
CA GLY A 99 -33.20 20.29 12.47
C GLY A 99 -33.86 20.31 11.09
N ALA A 100 -33.90 19.14 10.42
CA ALA A 100 -34.59 18.98 9.13
C ALA A 100 -36.11 19.17 9.24
N ALA A 101 -36.74 18.69 10.33
CA ALA A 101 -38.18 18.91 10.60
C ALA A 101 -38.48 20.39 10.86
N LEU A 102 -37.68 21.06 11.68
CA LEU A 102 -37.83 22.50 11.95
C LEU A 102 -37.61 23.38 10.72
N ALA A 103 -36.65 23.03 9.86
CA ALA A 103 -36.41 23.72 8.59
C ALA A 103 -37.61 23.55 7.62
N ARG A 104 -38.29 22.39 7.63
CA ARG A 104 -39.52 22.14 6.86
C ARG A 104 -40.69 22.94 7.35
N ILE A 105 -40.87 23.09 8.66
CA ILE A 105 -41.97 23.91 9.25
C ILE A 105 -41.76 25.39 8.90
N ARG A 106 -40.51 25.86 8.84
CA ARG A 106 -40.16 27.24 8.46
C ARG A 106 -40.28 27.55 6.97
N LYS A 107 -40.12 26.55 6.09
CA LYS A 107 -40.17 26.69 4.61
C LYS A 107 -41.40 25.99 3.99
N ALA A 108 -42.57 26.10 4.61
CA ALA A 108 -43.78 25.48 4.11
C ALA A 108 -44.34 26.19 2.84
N ASP A 109 -43.50 26.24 1.80
CA ASP A 109 -43.95 26.60 0.45
C ASP A 109 -43.98 25.33 -0.42
N ARG A 110 -45.18 24.99 -0.89
CA ARG A 110 -45.51 23.70 -1.56
C ARG A 110 -44.83 23.49 -2.92
N ARG A 111 -43.97 24.37 -3.38
CA ARG A 111 -43.44 24.34 -4.77
C ARG A 111 -42.20 23.47 -5.00
N ASN A 112 -41.45 23.03 -3.95
CA ASN A 112 -40.17 22.33 -4.15
C ASN A 112 -40.03 21.07 -3.29
N VAL A 113 -40.93 20.08 -3.45
CA VAL A 113 -40.85 18.78 -2.76
C VAL A 113 -39.57 18.05 -3.10
N MET A 114 -39.09 18.15 -4.37
CA MET A 114 -37.86 17.50 -4.84
C MET A 114 -36.62 18.10 -4.17
N GLU A 115 -36.54 19.42 -4.03
CA GLU A 115 -35.44 20.08 -3.30
C GLU A 115 -35.46 19.73 -1.80
N SER A 116 -36.65 19.56 -1.22
CA SER A 116 -36.79 19.16 0.17
C SER A 116 -36.35 17.71 0.40
N ILE A 117 -36.60 16.80 -0.55
CA ILE A 117 -36.13 15.41 -0.54
C ILE A 117 -34.61 15.38 -0.71
N ALA A 118 -34.06 16.14 -1.64
CA ALA A 118 -32.61 16.24 -1.87
C ALA A 118 -31.88 16.80 -0.63
N ALA A 119 -32.40 17.86 -0.01
CA ALA A 119 -31.86 18.43 1.21
C ALA A 119 -31.92 17.45 2.40
N PHE A 120 -33.04 16.70 2.54
CA PHE A 120 -33.13 15.64 3.54
C PHE A 120 -32.15 14.51 3.30
N GLY A 121 -31.95 14.09 2.05
CA GLY A 121 -30.95 13.11 1.66
C GLY A 121 -29.53 13.59 1.99
N ALA A 122 -29.23 14.87 1.75
CA ALA A 122 -27.95 15.49 2.09
C ALA A 122 -27.71 15.57 3.61
N ASP A 123 -28.74 15.89 4.40
CA ASP A 123 -28.63 15.89 5.87
C ASP A 123 -28.48 14.46 6.43
N LEU A 124 -29.19 13.49 5.87
CA LEU A 124 -29.08 12.08 6.25
C LEU A 124 -27.73 11.50 5.87
N SER A 125 -27.11 11.92 4.76
CA SER A 125 -25.78 11.49 4.35
C SER A 125 -24.69 11.88 5.36
N ARG A 126 -24.89 12.98 6.10
CA ARG A 126 -23.97 13.39 7.18
C ARG A 126 -24.00 12.44 8.39
N ALA A 127 -25.03 11.63 8.53
CA ALA A 127 -25.12 10.59 9.55
C ALA A 127 -24.36 9.30 9.15
N ILE A 128 -23.98 9.16 7.87
CA ILE A 128 -23.18 8.03 7.39
C ILE A 128 -21.73 8.23 7.86
N PRO A 129 -21.10 7.23 8.51
CA PRO A 129 -19.69 7.30 8.86
C PRO A 129 -18.79 7.53 7.64
N THR A 130 -17.74 8.32 7.80
CA THR A 130 -16.78 8.57 6.71
C THR A 130 -15.87 7.37 6.44
N GLY A 131 -15.80 6.41 7.39
CA GLY A 131 -15.09 5.15 7.25
C GLY A 131 -15.74 4.03 8.04
N LEU A 132 -15.65 2.81 7.51
CA LEU A 132 -16.18 1.60 8.13
C LEU A 132 -15.26 1.05 9.22
N PHE A 133 -13.94 1.30 9.11
CA PHE A 133 -12.91 0.68 9.93
C PHE A 133 -12.13 1.71 10.77
N ASP A 134 -11.75 1.26 11.99
CA ASP A 134 -10.90 2.03 12.91
C ASP A 134 -9.42 1.83 12.57
N ARG A 135 -8.68 2.94 12.46
CA ARG A 135 -7.24 2.95 12.15
C ARG A 135 -6.33 2.79 13.36
N ARG A 136 -6.82 2.97 14.60
CA ARG A 136 -6.00 3.00 15.83
C ARG A 136 -5.10 1.78 16.04
N ALA A 137 -5.50 0.63 15.52
CA ALA A 137 -4.70 -0.58 15.64
C ALA A 137 -3.53 -0.57 14.63
N LEU A 138 -3.76 -0.05 13.43
CA LEU A 138 -2.72 0.18 12.41
C LEU A 138 -1.71 1.21 12.91
N ASP A 139 -2.18 2.33 13.42
CA ASP A 139 -1.34 3.41 14.00
C ASP A 139 -0.35 2.85 15.05
N ARG A 140 -0.86 2.15 16.07
CA ARG A 140 -0.01 1.54 17.10
C ARG A 140 1.01 0.57 16.53
N PHE A 141 0.62 -0.21 15.54
CA PHE A 141 1.52 -1.13 14.86
C PHE A 141 2.64 -0.38 14.11
N LEU A 142 2.30 0.66 13.34
CA LEU A 142 3.26 1.47 12.59
C LEU A 142 4.22 2.22 13.52
N ILE A 143 3.71 2.83 14.59
CA ILE A 143 4.54 3.48 15.61
C ILE A 143 5.53 2.48 16.21
N HIS A 144 5.07 1.30 16.61
CA HIS A 144 5.94 0.27 17.15
C HIS A 144 7.01 -0.16 16.12
N LEU A 145 6.60 -0.36 14.87
CA LEU A 145 7.49 -0.80 13.80
C LEU A 145 8.62 0.21 13.54
N PHE A 146 8.28 1.51 13.42
CA PHE A 146 9.25 2.57 13.09
C PHE A 146 9.95 3.18 14.30
N SER A 147 9.52 2.88 15.53
CA SER A 147 10.21 3.25 16.78
C SER A 147 11.23 2.21 17.25
N THR A 148 11.34 1.07 16.55
CA THR A 148 12.35 0.05 16.86
C THR A 148 13.77 0.61 16.67
N PRO A 149 14.75 0.28 17.53
CA PRO A 149 16.12 0.75 17.39
C PRO A 149 16.70 0.49 15.99
N GLY A 150 17.31 1.52 15.41
CA GLY A 150 17.85 1.50 14.03
C GLY A 150 16.83 1.89 12.96
N ARG A 151 15.59 2.21 13.33
CA ARG A 151 14.55 2.73 12.44
C ARG A 151 14.16 4.16 12.85
N SER A 152 13.42 4.84 11.99
CA SER A 152 12.97 6.22 12.23
C SER A 152 11.53 6.44 11.76
N ASN A 153 10.76 7.16 12.57
CA ASN A 153 9.46 7.71 12.20
C ASN A 153 9.56 9.17 11.67
N ASP A 154 10.77 9.64 11.36
CA ASP A 154 11.06 10.99 10.88
C ASP A 154 11.76 10.91 9.52
N PHE A 155 11.16 11.48 8.47
CA PHE A 155 11.69 11.49 7.10
C PHE A 155 13.11 12.06 7.02
N ARG A 156 13.42 13.08 7.82
CA ARG A 156 14.72 13.80 7.83
C ARG A 156 15.86 12.97 8.41
N LYS A 157 15.52 11.89 9.14
CA LYS A 157 16.51 10.97 9.77
C LYS A 157 16.76 9.72 8.93
N LEU A 158 16.04 9.55 7.82
CA LEU A 158 16.29 8.46 6.91
C LEU A 158 17.57 8.70 6.10
N ARG A 159 18.29 7.63 5.77
CA ARG A 159 19.47 7.68 4.92
C ARG A 159 19.13 8.09 3.48
N HIS A 160 18.00 7.64 2.98
CA HIS A 160 17.52 7.86 1.63
C HIS A 160 16.22 8.65 1.63
N LYS A 161 15.93 9.32 0.52
CA LYS A 161 14.69 10.09 0.39
C LYS A 161 13.50 9.16 0.33
N LEU A 162 12.53 9.40 1.19
CA LEU A 162 11.22 8.75 1.18
C LEU A 162 10.15 9.79 0.93
N PHE A 163 9.26 9.50 -0.02
CA PHE A 163 8.06 10.29 -0.28
C PHE A 163 6.83 9.41 -0.15
N VAL A 164 5.90 9.83 0.69
CA VAL A 164 4.59 9.19 0.85
C VAL A 164 3.53 10.17 0.35
N ILE A 165 2.68 9.71 -0.57
CA ILE A 165 1.76 10.60 -1.25
C ILE A 165 0.34 10.38 -0.77
N ALA A 166 -0.35 11.45 -0.40
CA ALA A 166 -1.77 11.48 -0.12
C ALA A 166 -2.48 12.55 -0.95
N THR A 167 -3.79 12.53 -0.95
CA THR A 167 -4.63 13.55 -1.59
C THR A 167 -5.24 14.45 -0.54
N ASN A 168 -4.99 15.75 -0.61
CA ASN A 168 -5.68 16.73 0.22
C ASN A 168 -7.16 16.78 -0.19
N LEU A 169 -8.06 16.49 0.74
CA LEU A 169 -9.50 16.37 0.46
C LEU A 169 -10.14 17.70 0.10
N ASP A 170 -9.65 18.79 0.69
CA ASP A 170 -10.25 20.12 0.53
C ASP A 170 -9.87 20.76 -0.81
N THR A 171 -8.68 20.43 -1.35
CA THR A 171 -8.15 21.02 -2.59
C THR A 171 -8.14 20.06 -3.77
N GLY A 172 -8.23 18.75 -3.52
CA GLY A 172 -8.05 17.70 -4.53
C GLY A 172 -6.59 17.54 -4.99
N ALA A 173 -5.65 18.29 -4.43
CA ALA A 173 -4.25 18.26 -4.82
C ALA A 173 -3.50 17.09 -4.16
N SER A 174 -2.47 16.57 -4.84
CA SER A 174 -1.55 15.61 -4.24
C SER A 174 -0.60 16.33 -3.29
N THR A 175 -0.43 15.78 -2.09
CA THR A 175 0.56 16.22 -1.10
C THR A 175 1.66 15.18 -0.98
N THR A 176 2.91 15.64 -1.04
CA THR A 176 4.12 14.82 -0.97
C THR A 176 4.73 14.92 0.42
N PHE A 177 4.38 14.03 1.33
CA PHE A 177 4.99 13.91 2.65
C PHE A 177 6.45 13.45 2.51
N GLY A 178 7.35 14.03 3.31
CA GLY A 178 8.80 13.87 3.16
C GLY A 178 9.43 14.86 2.18
N GLY A 179 8.61 15.63 1.45
CA GLY A 179 9.05 16.74 0.62
C GLY A 179 9.08 18.08 1.37
N PRO A 180 9.50 19.17 0.70
CA PRO A 180 9.58 20.50 1.30
C PRO A 180 8.24 20.93 1.94
N GLY A 181 8.29 21.35 3.20
CA GLY A 181 7.13 21.78 3.97
C GLY A 181 6.30 20.67 4.59
N PHE A 182 6.58 19.39 4.27
CA PHE A 182 5.87 18.22 4.80
C PHE A 182 6.81 17.13 5.34
N ASP A 183 8.09 17.42 5.50
CA ASP A 183 9.11 16.50 6.02
C ASP A 183 9.10 16.38 7.56
N HIS A 184 8.40 17.30 8.23
CA HIS A 184 8.21 17.31 9.69
C HIS A 184 7.11 16.35 10.16
N VAL A 185 6.20 15.97 9.26
CA VAL A 185 5.10 15.04 9.56
C VAL A 185 5.67 13.65 9.88
N PRO A 186 5.19 12.95 10.91
CA PRO A 186 5.61 11.58 11.17
C PRO A 186 5.32 10.66 9.99
N ILE A 187 6.23 9.71 9.71
CA ILE A 187 6.05 8.74 8.61
C ILE A 187 4.77 7.92 8.81
N THR A 188 4.42 7.59 10.05
CA THR A 188 3.18 6.88 10.39
C THR A 188 1.95 7.64 9.95
N ASP A 189 1.88 8.93 10.26
CA ASP A 189 0.73 9.78 9.92
C ASP A 189 0.60 9.95 8.40
N ALA A 190 1.73 10.10 7.72
CA ALA A 190 1.77 10.17 6.27
C ALA A 190 1.28 8.86 5.61
N ILE A 191 1.66 7.68 6.16
CA ILE A 191 1.18 6.38 5.69
C ILE A 191 -0.33 6.25 5.93
N GLU A 192 -0.82 6.64 7.10
CA GLU A 192 -2.25 6.60 7.41
C GLU A 192 -3.06 7.51 6.47
N ALA A 193 -2.58 8.73 6.23
CA ALA A 193 -3.20 9.66 5.29
C ALA A 193 -3.23 9.08 3.87
N SER A 194 -2.11 8.48 3.44
CA SER A 194 -1.98 7.85 2.13
C SER A 194 -2.83 6.60 1.96
N ALA A 195 -3.18 5.91 3.06
CA ALA A 195 -4.00 4.68 3.06
C ALA A 195 -5.47 4.93 3.43
N ALA A 196 -5.88 6.19 3.65
CA ALA A 196 -7.25 6.55 4.03
C ALA A 196 -8.20 6.48 2.81
N LEU A 197 -8.49 5.27 2.34
CA LEU A 197 -9.41 5.04 1.22
C LEU A 197 -10.84 5.43 1.63
N PRO A 198 -11.48 6.38 0.92
CA PRO A 198 -12.84 6.83 1.22
C PRO A 198 -13.84 5.69 1.30
N GLY A 199 -14.69 5.72 2.32
CA GLY A 199 -15.65 4.66 2.62
C GLY A 199 -15.09 3.51 3.45
N LEU A 200 -13.78 3.24 3.41
CA LEU A 200 -13.15 2.23 4.27
C LEU A 200 -12.55 2.86 5.54
N PHE A 201 -11.79 3.93 5.39
CA PHE A 201 -11.18 4.64 6.51
C PHE A 201 -11.59 6.12 6.51
N PRO A 202 -11.73 6.74 7.69
CA PRO A 202 -11.99 8.17 7.77
C PRO A 202 -10.77 8.97 7.26
N PRO A 203 -10.98 10.19 6.71
CA PRO A 203 -9.90 11.11 6.38
C PRO A 203 -8.99 11.37 7.60
N VAL A 204 -7.72 11.60 7.34
CA VAL A 204 -6.70 11.89 8.35
C VAL A 204 -6.49 13.39 8.43
N ASP A 205 -6.61 13.98 9.63
CA ASP A 205 -6.24 15.38 9.89
C ASP A 205 -4.74 15.48 10.16
N ILE A 206 -4.07 16.30 9.37
CA ILE A 206 -2.65 16.68 9.58
C ILE A 206 -2.57 18.18 9.39
N ASP A 207 -2.14 18.89 10.44
CA ASP A 207 -1.98 20.35 10.47
C ASP A 207 -3.27 21.11 10.07
N GLY A 208 -4.45 20.58 10.42
CA GLY A 208 -5.76 21.17 10.13
C GLY A 208 -6.25 20.96 8.69
N ALA A 209 -5.57 20.17 7.88
CA ALA A 209 -6.01 19.75 6.56
C ALA A 209 -6.38 18.25 6.57
N HIS A 210 -7.40 17.89 5.79
CA HIS A 210 -7.86 16.49 5.71
C HIS A 210 -7.27 15.80 4.49
N TYR A 211 -6.78 14.57 4.72
CA TYR A 211 -6.14 13.78 3.67
C TYR A 211 -6.84 12.44 3.46
N VAL A 212 -6.86 12.00 2.21
CA VAL A 212 -7.36 10.70 1.77
C VAL A 212 -6.33 10.01 0.87
N ASP A 213 -6.60 8.76 0.51
CA ASP A 213 -5.69 7.90 -0.26
C ASP A 213 -5.15 8.59 -1.52
N GLY A 214 -3.83 8.53 -1.70
CA GLY A 214 -3.13 9.17 -2.82
C GLY A 214 -3.40 8.52 -4.18
N ALA A 215 -3.79 7.25 -4.22
CA ALA A 215 -4.09 6.53 -5.45
C ALA A 215 -5.28 7.12 -6.22
N LEU A 216 -6.16 7.88 -5.54
CA LEU A 216 -7.29 8.57 -6.17
C LEU A 216 -6.85 9.63 -7.18
N ASN A 217 -5.69 10.24 -6.97
CA ASN A 217 -5.14 11.25 -7.88
C ASN A 217 -4.21 10.62 -8.92
N LYS A 218 -3.17 9.90 -8.48
CA LYS A 218 -2.25 9.13 -9.34
C LYS A 218 -1.82 7.87 -8.59
N THR A 219 -1.61 6.78 -9.32
CA THR A 219 -1.31 5.48 -8.71
C THR A 219 0.13 5.36 -8.22
N LEU A 220 1.09 5.77 -9.04
CA LEU A 220 2.52 5.57 -8.80
C LEU A 220 3.28 6.82 -8.38
N HIS A 221 2.77 8.00 -8.73
CA HIS A 221 3.47 9.29 -8.54
C HIS A 221 4.95 9.26 -8.96
N ALA A 222 5.26 8.53 -10.04
CA ALA A 222 6.61 8.34 -10.56
C ALA A 222 7.34 9.66 -10.87
N SER A 223 6.59 10.72 -11.21
CA SER A 223 7.15 12.07 -11.40
C SER A 223 7.96 12.57 -10.21
N VAL A 224 7.57 12.25 -8.99
CA VAL A 224 8.28 12.71 -7.78
C VAL A 224 9.70 12.16 -7.73
N ALA A 225 9.91 10.90 -8.11
CA ALA A 225 11.24 10.32 -8.20
C ALA A 225 12.03 10.88 -9.39
N LEU A 226 11.38 11.06 -10.54
CA LEU A 226 12.01 11.62 -11.76
C LEU A 226 12.44 13.07 -11.55
N GLU A 227 11.63 13.89 -10.90
CA GLU A 227 11.94 15.27 -10.49
C GLU A 227 13.09 15.32 -9.48
N ALA A 228 13.26 14.28 -8.65
CA ALA A 228 14.41 14.13 -7.77
C ALA A 228 15.69 13.70 -8.50
N GLY A 229 15.66 13.52 -9.83
CA GLY A 229 16.82 13.31 -10.69
C GLY A 229 17.27 11.85 -10.83
N VAL A 230 16.41 10.86 -10.54
CA VAL A 230 16.75 9.45 -10.73
C VAL A 230 16.85 9.12 -12.22
N ARG A 231 17.85 8.30 -12.59
CA ARG A 231 18.07 7.84 -13.96
C ARG A 231 17.55 6.44 -14.26
N LEU A 232 17.32 5.63 -13.22
CA LEU A 232 16.60 4.36 -13.31
C LEU A 232 15.49 4.38 -12.27
N LEU A 233 14.26 4.17 -12.72
CA LEU A 233 13.07 4.09 -11.88
C LEU A 233 12.41 2.73 -12.02
N LEU A 234 12.39 1.96 -10.95
CA LEU A 234 11.62 0.73 -10.85
C LEU A 234 10.21 1.07 -10.32
N CYS A 235 9.19 0.63 -11.02
CA CYS A 235 7.79 0.85 -10.66
C CYS A 235 7.12 -0.50 -10.41
N VAL A 236 6.40 -0.66 -9.30
CA VAL A 236 5.57 -1.83 -9.03
C VAL A 236 4.12 -1.37 -8.86
N ASN A 237 3.22 -1.90 -9.69
CA ASN A 237 1.79 -1.56 -9.67
C ASN A 237 0.94 -2.83 -9.53
N PRO A 238 0.29 -3.07 -8.39
CA PRO A 238 -0.63 -4.18 -8.22
C PRO A 238 -2.03 -3.93 -8.80
N LEU A 239 -2.35 -2.67 -9.16
CA LEU A 239 -3.69 -2.26 -9.57
C LEU A 239 -3.86 -2.29 -11.09
N VAL A 240 -4.18 -3.46 -11.63
CA VAL A 240 -4.61 -3.61 -13.02
C VAL A 240 -6.09 -3.97 -13.09
N PRO A 241 -6.84 -3.51 -14.12
CA PRO A 241 -8.18 -3.99 -14.36
C PRO A 241 -8.14 -5.44 -14.83
N PHE A 242 -9.11 -6.23 -14.37
CA PHE A 242 -9.22 -7.62 -14.79
C PHE A 242 -9.82 -7.74 -16.19
N ASP A 243 -9.21 -8.54 -17.05
CA ASP A 243 -9.79 -8.92 -18.34
C ASP A 243 -10.51 -10.27 -18.22
N ALA A 244 -11.84 -10.22 -18.22
CA ALA A 244 -12.68 -11.41 -18.15
C ALA A 244 -12.95 -12.05 -19.54
N SER A 245 -12.46 -11.47 -20.62
CA SER A 245 -12.74 -11.94 -21.99
C SER A 245 -12.35 -13.41 -22.22
N PRO A 246 -11.18 -13.89 -21.73
CA PRO A 246 -10.81 -15.31 -21.89
C PRO A 246 -11.72 -16.29 -21.14
N MET A 247 -12.49 -15.81 -20.14
CA MET A 247 -13.39 -16.65 -19.33
C MET A 247 -14.81 -16.72 -19.91
N GLN A 248 -15.19 -15.80 -20.80
CA GLN A 248 -16.56 -15.70 -21.32
C GLN A 248 -17.07 -16.92 -22.12
N GLY A 249 -16.19 -17.83 -22.51
CA GLY A 249 -16.56 -19.08 -23.18
C GLY A 249 -16.63 -20.31 -22.27
N ARG A 250 -16.16 -20.22 -21.00
CA ARG A 250 -16.01 -21.36 -20.08
C ARG A 250 -17.11 -21.47 -19.03
N ASP A 251 -17.60 -20.36 -18.50
CA ASP A 251 -18.73 -20.33 -17.58
C ASP A 251 -19.52 -19.01 -17.72
N PRO A 252 -20.76 -19.04 -18.27
CA PRO A 252 -21.60 -17.85 -18.43
C PRO A 252 -21.97 -17.15 -17.11
N ARG A 253 -21.75 -17.82 -15.97
CA ARG A 253 -22.09 -17.30 -14.62
C ARG A 253 -21.04 -16.38 -14.03
N HIS A 254 -19.88 -16.15 -14.68
CA HIS A 254 -18.82 -15.30 -14.19
C HIS A 254 -18.80 -13.92 -14.85
N LYS A 255 -19.96 -13.25 -14.88
CA LYS A 255 -19.98 -11.82 -15.19
C LYS A 255 -19.57 -11.03 -13.97
N LEU A 256 -18.63 -10.07 -14.12
CA LEU A 256 -18.18 -9.22 -13.01
C LEU A 256 -19.34 -8.49 -12.32
N ALA A 257 -20.41 -8.18 -13.08
CA ALA A 257 -21.61 -7.57 -12.55
C ALA A 257 -22.35 -8.43 -11.51
N ASP A 258 -22.22 -9.76 -11.59
CA ASP A 258 -22.89 -10.69 -10.66
C ASP A 258 -22.25 -10.63 -9.25
N GLY A 259 -21.04 -10.06 -9.12
CA GLY A 259 -20.40 -9.74 -7.85
C GLY A 259 -20.99 -8.50 -7.14
N GLY A 260 -22.02 -7.89 -7.71
CA GLY A 260 -22.71 -6.73 -7.15
C GLY A 260 -21.89 -5.45 -7.14
N LEU A 261 -22.42 -4.44 -6.45
CA LEU A 261 -21.85 -3.09 -6.42
C LEU A 261 -20.36 -3.05 -6.01
N PRO A 262 -19.89 -3.78 -4.99
CA PRO A 262 -18.47 -3.76 -4.62
C PRO A 262 -17.55 -4.19 -5.76
N MET A 263 -17.92 -5.24 -6.50
CA MET A 263 -17.11 -5.74 -7.62
C MET A 263 -17.10 -4.76 -8.79
N VAL A 264 -18.27 -4.17 -9.12
CA VAL A 264 -18.40 -3.16 -10.18
C VAL A 264 -17.56 -1.94 -9.84
N LEU A 265 -17.64 -1.42 -8.62
CA LEU A 265 -16.83 -0.29 -8.17
C LEU A 265 -15.33 -0.62 -8.19
N ALA A 266 -14.93 -1.79 -7.69
CA ALA A 266 -13.52 -2.21 -7.67
C ALA A 266 -12.93 -2.28 -9.09
N GLN A 267 -13.66 -2.86 -10.05
CA GLN A 267 -13.24 -2.92 -11.45
C GLN A 267 -13.22 -1.53 -12.10
N THR A 268 -14.23 -0.70 -11.85
CA THR A 268 -14.31 0.65 -12.40
C THR A 268 -13.16 1.51 -11.91
N PHE A 269 -12.87 1.48 -10.60
CA PHE A 269 -11.73 2.22 -10.04
C PHE A 269 -10.40 1.74 -10.62
N ARG A 270 -10.18 0.42 -10.74
CA ARG A 270 -8.97 -0.13 -11.35
C ARG A 270 -8.83 0.32 -12.82
N ALA A 271 -9.91 0.30 -13.59
CA ALA A 271 -9.88 0.76 -14.98
C ALA A 271 -9.53 2.24 -15.11
N ILE A 272 -10.13 3.11 -14.29
CA ILE A 272 -9.85 4.55 -14.29
C ILE A 272 -8.37 4.80 -13.89
N ILE A 273 -7.93 4.17 -12.81
CA ILE A 273 -6.59 4.33 -12.24
C ILE A 273 -5.54 3.85 -13.25
N HIS A 274 -5.75 2.69 -13.87
CA HIS A 274 -4.81 2.10 -14.83
C HIS A 274 -4.71 2.93 -16.11
N SER A 275 -5.82 3.38 -16.68
CA SER A 275 -5.83 4.26 -17.86
C SER A 275 -5.07 5.58 -17.61
N ARG A 276 -5.25 6.18 -16.43
CA ARG A 276 -4.51 7.40 -16.06
C ARG A 276 -3.01 7.12 -15.86
N MET A 277 -2.66 5.95 -15.35
CA MET A 277 -1.27 5.53 -15.18
C MET A 277 -0.59 5.34 -16.54
N GLU A 278 -1.21 4.62 -17.49
CA GLU A 278 -0.67 4.42 -18.85
C GLU A 278 -0.36 5.76 -19.52
N ALA A 279 -1.34 6.68 -19.53
CA ALA A 279 -1.17 8.03 -20.08
C ALA A 279 -0.06 8.82 -19.34
N GLY A 280 0.10 8.60 -18.02
CA GLY A 280 1.15 9.20 -17.22
C GLY A 280 2.53 8.65 -17.59
N MET A 281 2.66 7.34 -17.76
CA MET A 281 3.92 6.67 -18.11
C MET A 281 4.44 7.11 -19.48
N ASP A 282 3.56 7.26 -20.47
CA ASP A 282 3.95 7.75 -21.81
C ASP A 282 4.45 9.20 -21.72
N ARG A 283 3.77 10.05 -20.95
CA ARG A 283 4.22 11.41 -20.68
C ARG A 283 5.59 11.46 -20.00
N TYR A 284 5.83 10.58 -18.99
CA TYR A 284 7.11 10.54 -18.29
C TYR A 284 8.25 10.12 -19.23
N ARG A 285 8.04 9.13 -20.10
CA ARG A 285 9.04 8.74 -21.10
C ARG A 285 9.39 9.89 -22.04
N ALA A 286 8.41 10.69 -22.45
CA ALA A 286 8.64 11.87 -23.28
C ALA A 286 9.32 13.02 -22.53
N GLN A 287 8.94 13.25 -21.26
CA GLN A 287 9.43 14.38 -20.47
C GLN A 287 10.83 14.11 -19.87
N TYR A 288 11.15 12.84 -19.58
CA TYR A 288 12.42 12.43 -18.97
C TYR A 288 13.16 11.40 -19.84
N PRO A 289 13.62 11.78 -21.06
CA PRO A 289 14.24 10.85 -22.01
C PRO A 289 15.58 10.28 -21.52
N GLY A 290 16.20 10.89 -20.51
CA GLY A 290 17.41 10.41 -19.85
C GLY A 290 17.18 9.42 -18.71
N ALA A 291 15.92 9.08 -18.40
CA ALA A 291 15.57 8.13 -17.35
C ALA A 291 14.97 6.86 -17.93
N ASP A 292 15.47 5.72 -17.47
CA ASP A 292 14.90 4.41 -17.76
C ASP A 292 13.80 4.10 -16.74
N ILE A 293 12.59 3.79 -17.22
CA ILE A 293 11.43 3.49 -16.37
C ILE A 293 10.97 2.06 -16.64
N LEU A 294 11.05 1.22 -15.63
CA LEU A 294 10.64 -0.18 -15.68
C LEU A 294 9.40 -0.41 -14.83
N LEU A 295 8.32 -0.87 -15.46
CA LEU A 295 7.06 -1.18 -14.80
C LEU A 295 6.90 -2.69 -14.65
N PHE A 296 6.51 -3.11 -13.43
CA PHE A 296 6.15 -4.47 -13.05
C PHE A 296 4.72 -4.46 -12.52
N GLU A 297 3.87 -5.27 -13.13
CA GLU A 297 2.46 -5.38 -12.78
C GLU A 297 1.94 -6.79 -13.06
N PRO A 298 0.83 -7.24 -12.44
CA PRO A 298 0.20 -8.52 -12.73
C PRO A 298 -0.40 -8.52 -14.14
N ASP A 299 -0.55 -9.73 -14.70
CA ASP A 299 -1.29 -9.88 -15.94
C ASP A 299 -2.77 -9.53 -15.75
N ARG A 300 -3.39 -8.90 -16.73
CA ARG A 300 -4.81 -8.51 -16.69
C ARG A 300 -5.77 -9.70 -16.57
N GLU A 301 -5.31 -10.90 -16.97
CA GLU A 301 -6.06 -12.16 -16.89
C GLU A 301 -5.86 -12.89 -15.55
N ASP A 302 -5.15 -12.28 -14.60
CA ASP A 302 -4.84 -12.88 -13.30
C ASP A 302 -6.08 -12.89 -12.39
N ALA A 303 -6.88 -13.93 -12.51
CA ALA A 303 -8.05 -14.15 -11.68
C ALA A 303 -7.71 -14.28 -10.19
N ASP A 304 -6.58 -14.90 -9.84
CA ASP A 304 -6.16 -15.09 -8.45
C ASP A 304 -5.90 -13.75 -7.77
N MET A 305 -5.26 -12.82 -8.48
CA MET A 305 -5.04 -11.45 -7.98
C MET A 305 -6.32 -10.64 -7.90
N PHE A 306 -7.21 -10.77 -8.91
CA PHE A 306 -8.41 -9.96 -8.99
C PHE A 306 -9.50 -10.39 -8.00
N PHE A 307 -9.76 -11.72 -7.93
CA PHE A 307 -10.81 -12.28 -7.06
C PHE A 307 -10.32 -12.57 -5.64
N ALA A 308 -9.04 -12.35 -5.34
CA ALA A 308 -8.58 -12.38 -3.97
C ALA A 308 -9.37 -11.36 -3.15
N SER A 309 -10.24 -11.85 -2.29
CA SER A 309 -11.01 -10.99 -1.39
C SER A 309 -10.07 -10.28 -0.43
N ILE A 310 -10.25 -8.98 -0.23
CA ILE A 310 -9.55 -8.19 0.81
C ILE A 310 -9.68 -8.89 2.18
N PHE A 311 -10.75 -9.65 2.36
CA PHE A 311 -11.02 -10.43 3.57
C PHE A 311 -10.36 -11.82 3.58
N SER A 312 -9.81 -12.29 2.46
CA SER A 312 -9.18 -13.61 2.33
C SER A 312 -7.67 -13.57 2.59
N TYR A 313 -7.28 -13.00 3.73
CA TYR A 313 -5.88 -12.96 4.17
C TYR A 313 -5.26 -14.36 4.34
N ALA A 314 -6.08 -15.39 4.41
CA ALA A 314 -5.63 -16.79 4.46
C ALA A 314 -4.80 -17.19 3.23
N ARG A 315 -5.06 -16.62 2.04
CA ARG A 315 -4.34 -16.91 0.80
C ARG A 315 -3.13 -16.00 0.53
N ARG A 316 -2.71 -15.21 1.51
CA ARG A 316 -1.63 -14.22 1.35
C ARG A 316 -0.29 -14.81 0.89
N LYS A 317 0.02 -16.03 1.32
CA LYS A 317 1.24 -16.76 0.90
C LYS A 317 1.17 -17.12 -0.58
N ASP A 318 0.04 -17.65 -1.02
CA ASP A 318 -0.18 -18.04 -2.42
C ASP A 318 -0.10 -16.82 -3.33
N LEU A 319 -0.70 -15.70 -2.91
CA LEU A 319 -0.67 -14.45 -3.65
C LEU A 319 0.75 -13.89 -3.77
N CYS A 320 1.50 -13.89 -2.68
CA CYS A 320 2.90 -13.44 -2.67
C CYS A 320 3.77 -14.32 -3.56
N GLU A 321 3.60 -15.65 -3.49
CA GLU A 321 4.29 -16.62 -4.32
C GLU A 321 3.94 -16.45 -5.82
N ALA A 322 2.67 -16.18 -6.13
CA ALA A 322 2.22 -15.90 -7.50
C ALA A 322 2.89 -14.61 -8.04
N ALA A 323 2.91 -13.53 -7.24
CA ALA A 323 3.57 -12.28 -7.59
C ALA A 323 5.08 -12.47 -7.85
N TYR A 324 5.75 -13.23 -6.98
CA TYR A 324 7.16 -13.58 -7.14
C TYR A 324 7.41 -14.33 -8.45
N ARG A 325 6.65 -15.39 -8.72
CA ARG A 325 6.81 -16.20 -9.95
C ARG A 325 6.54 -15.38 -11.21
N LYS A 326 5.47 -14.60 -11.25
CA LYS A 326 5.10 -13.77 -12.39
C LYS A 326 6.10 -12.66 -12.67
N THR A 327 6.61 -12.02 -11.65
CA THR A 327 7.67 -11.00 -11.81
C THR A 327 8.94 -11.62 -12.39
N ARG A 328 9.34 -12.81 -11.95
CA ARG A 328 10.48 -13.54 -12.54
C ARG A 328 10.23 -13.95 -13.99
N GLN A 329 9.02 -14.44 -14.31
CA GLN A 329 8.62 -14.76 -15.68
C GLN A 329 8.68 -13.53 -16.58
N SER A 330 8.18 -12.39 -16.11
CA SER A 330 8.25 -11.10 -16.82
C SER A 330 9.70 -10.67 -17.07
N LEU A 331 10.57 -10.78 -16.07
CA LEU A 331 12.02 -10.49 -16.22
C LEU A 331 12.66 -11.40 -17.27
N PHE A 332 12.37 -12.70 -17.23
CA PHE A 332 12.92 -13.67 -18.20
C PHE A 332 12.39 -13.44 -19.62
N ALA A 333 11.08 -13.21 -19.78
CA ALA A 333 10.47 -12.95 -21.07
C ALA A 333 11.02 -11.67 -21.73
N ARG A 334 11.26 -10.64 -20.93
CA ARG A 334 11.77 -9.34 -21.38
C ARG A 334 13.29 -9.21 -21.34
N ARG A 335 14.04 -10.30 -21.06
CA ARG A 335 15.49 -10.25 -20.81
C ARG A 335 16.30 -9.58 -21.92
N ALA A 336 15.93 -9.81 -23.18
CA ALA A 336 16.66 -9.23 -24.32
C ALA A 336 16.63 -7.68 -24.34
N VAL A 337 15.56 -7.08 -23.80
CA VAL A 337 15.41 -5.62 -23.68
C VAL A 337 15.98 -5.13 -22.35
N LEU A 338 15.76 -5.91 -21.27
CA LEU A 338 16.14 -5.48 -19.92
C LEU A 338 17.64 -5.58 -19.67
N GLU A 339 18.32 -6.57 -20.23
CA GLU A 339 19.75 -6.81 -19.99
C GLU A 339 20.62 -5.60 -20.39
N PRO A 340 20.57 -5.08 -21.62
CA PRO A 340 21.34 -3.91 -22.00
C PRO A 340 20.91 -2.62 -21.27
N LEU A 341 19.62 -2.50 -20.91
CA LEU A 341 19.12 -1.37 -20.14
C LEU A 341 19.67 -1.38 -18.71
N LEU A 342 19.55 -2.48 -18.01
CA LEU A 342 20.02 -2.63 -16.63
C LEU A 342 21.54 -2.52 -16.52
N ALA A 343 22.28 -3.04 -17.53
CA ALA A 343 23.75 -2.95 -17.58
C ALA A 343 24.25 -1.50 -17.56
N ARG A 344 23.53 -0.54 -18.15
CA ARG A 344 23.86 0.90 -18.09
C ARG A 344 23.87 1.44 -16.65
N HIS A 345 23.15 0.77 -15.76
CA HIS A 345 23.03 1.13 -14.35
C HIS A 345 23.83 0.20 -13.41
N GLY A 346 24.72 -0.65 -13.98
CA GLY A 346 25.54 -1.59 -13.21
C GLY A 346 24.75 -2.80 -12.67
N ILE A 347 23.54 -3.03 -13.15
CA ILE A 347 22.67 -4.12 -12.73
C ILE A 347 22.70 -5.23 -13.78
N ARG A 348 22.71 -6.48 -13.33
CA ARG A 348 22.74 -7.66 -14.20
C ARG A 348 21.62 -8.63 -13.85
N LEU A 349 21.03 -9.26 -14.86
CA LEU A 349 20.09 -10.37 -14.68
C LEU A 349 20.86 -11.63 -14.28
N LYS A 350 20.41 -12.30 -13.21
CA LYS A 350 20.90 -13.64 -12.81
C LYS A 350 20.15 -14.69 -13.64
N LEU A 351 20.63 -14.98 -14.84
CA LEU A 351 19.95 -15.89 -15.77
C LEU A 351 19.82 -17.31 -15.19
N GLU A 352 20.78 -17.76 -14.39
CA GLU A 352 20.74 -19.02 -13.67
C GLU A 352 19.57 -19.11 -12.70
N VAL A 353 19.21 -17.99 -12.05
CA VAL A 353 18.03 -17.89 -11.18
C VAL A 353 16.76 -17.85 -12.00
N LEU A 354 16.74 -17.04 -13.06
CA LEU A 354 15.56 -16.81 -13.90
C LEU A 354 15.14 -18.04 -14.71
N SER A 355 16.10 -18.83 -15.20
CA SER A 355 15.83 -20.03 -16.00
C SER A 355 15.23 -21.19 -15.18
N TYR A 356 15.39 -21.16 -13.84
CA TYR A 356 14.82 -22.19 -12.97
C TYR A 356 13.33 -21.94 -12.71
N GLY A 357 12.48 -22.45 -13.56
CA GLY A 357 11.03 -22.15 -13.56
C GLY A 357 10.28 -22.52 -12.27
N GLN A 358 10.75 -23.54 -11.54
CA GLN A 358 10.13 -24.04 -10.30
C GLN A 358 10.66 -23.35 -9.02
N ARG A 359 11.49 -22.32 -9.13
CA ARG A 359 12.02 -21.60 -7.97
C ARG A 359 10.90 -20.90 -7.21
N SER A 360 10.86 -21.07 -5.90
CA SER A 360 9.88 -20.49 -4.98
C SER A 360 10.50 -19.42 -4.09
N ILE A 361 9.66 -18.64 -3.41
CA ILE A 361 10.10 -17.70 -2.36
C ILE A 361 10.91 -18.45 -1.28
N GLY A 362 10.51 -19.67 -0.91
CA GLY A 362 11.25 -20.48 0.06
C GLY A 362 12.72 -20.66 -0.31
N ALA A 363 13.02 -20.90 -1.59
CA ALA A 363 14.40 -20.99 -2.08
C ALA A 363 15.12 -19.63 -2.02
N ALA A 364 14.43 -18.55 -2.40
CA ALA A 364 14.98 -17.19 -2.32
C ALA A 364 15.30 -16.77 -0.88
N LEU A 365 14.49 -17.18 0.10
CA LEU A 365 14.72 -16.92 1.53
C LEU A 365 15.96 -17.64 2.10
N ILE A 366 16.31 -18.81 1.54
CA ILE A 366 17.49 -19.59 1.95
C ILE A 366 18.76 -18.94 1.39
N ASP A 367 18.73 -18.50 0.12
CA ASP A 367 19.88 -17.92 -0.57
C ASP A 367 20.21 -16.49 -0.09
N THR A 368 19.23 -15.76 0.46
CA THR A 368 19.51 -14.52 1.18
C THR A 368 20.23 -14.86 2.49
N ARG A 369 21.56 -15.04 2.42
CA ARG A 369 22.40 -15.01 3.63
C ARG A 369 22.05 -13.72 4.36
N PRO A 370 21.83 -13.76 5.71
CA PRO A 370 21.73 -12.52 6.45
C PRO A 370 22.97 -11.72 6.11
N LEU A 371 22.80 -10.52 5.55
CA LEU A 371 23.85 -9.49 5.54
C LEU A 371 24.50 -9.59 6.91
N LYS A 372 25.82 -9.83 6.98
CA LYS A 372 26.55 -10.10 8.21
C LYS A 372 25.94 -9.25 9.32
N ALA A 373 25.12 -9.87 10.13
CA ALA A 373 24.55 -9.21 11.28
C ALA A 373 25.76 -8.68 12.03
N ARG A 374 25.91 -7.37 12.10
CA ARG A 374 26.89 -6.75 12.97
C ARG A 374 26.64 -7.43 14.29
N LYS A 375 27.56 -8.32 14.73
CA LYS A 375 27.37 -9.11 15.95
C LYS A 375 26.92 -8.11 17.00
N PRO A 376 25.71 -8.24 17.55
CA PRO A 376 25.26 -7.30 18.59
C PRO A 376 26.36 -7.30 19.65
N GLY A 377 26.82 -6.13 20.02
CA GLY A 377 27.85 -6.03 21.06
C GLY A 377 27.30 -6.73 22.31
N VAL A 378 28.16 -7.36 23.11
CA VAL A 378 27.78 -8.10 24.35
C VAL A 378 26.77 -7.32 25.18
N GLN A 379 26.89 -5.99 25.24
CA GLN A 379 25.95 -5.10 25.93
C GLN A 379 24.55 -5.09 25.30
N GLN A 380 24.42 -5.22 23.98
CA GLN A 380 23.13 -5.26 23.30
C GLN A 380 22.45 -6.60 23.53
N THR A 381 23.20 -7.70 23.40
CA THR A 381 22.67 -9.05 23.69
C THR A 381 22.26 -9.19 25.14
N ALA A 382 22.99 -8.59 26.09
CA ALA A 382 22.64 -8.58 27.51
C ALA A 382 21.35 -7.79 27.79
N ARG A 383 21.13 -6.63 27.12
CA ARG A 383 19.90 -5.86 27.24
C ARG A 383 18.70 -6.61 26.66
N ASP A 384 18.86 -7.21 25.47
CA ASP A 384 17.79 -7.99 24.83
C ASP A 384 17.40 -9.21 25.67
N LEU A 385 18.38 -9.86 26.30
CA LEU A 385 18.15 -10.97 27.25
C LEU A 385 17.42 -10.48 28.51
N SER A 386 17.85 -9.35 29.11
CA SER A 386 17.18 -8.75 30.26
C SER A 386 15.73 -8.45 29.97
N HIS A 387 15.45 -7.79 28.83
CA HIS A 387 14.09 -7.46 28.40
C HIS A 387 13.21 -8.73 28.17
N THR A 388 13.80 -9.80 27.64
CA THR A 388 13.09 -11.07 27.43
C THR A 388 12.78 -11.74 28.79
N LEU A 389 13.69 -11.67 29.76
CA LEU A 389 13.48 -12.17 31.10
C LEU A 389 12.40 -11.38 31.85
N ASP A 390 12.39 -10.03 31.72
CA ASP A 390 11.36 -9.17 32.31
C ASP A 390 9.97 -9.48 31.76
N GLN A 391 9.88 -9.75 30.44
CA GLN A 391 8.62 -10.17 29.79
C GLN A 391 8.15 -11.54 30.28
N LEU A 392 9.08 -12.49 30.47
CA LEU A 392 8.77 -13.83 30.97
C LEU A 392 8.29 -13.76 32.41
N GLU A 393 8.93 -12.93 33.24
CA GLU A 393 8.53 -12.71 34.63
C GLU A 393 7.14 -12.06 34.72
N ALA A 394 6.86 -11.06 33.93
CA ALA A 394 5.54 -10.44 33.82
C ALA A 394 4.46 -11.44 33.38
N TRP A 395 4.78 -12.32 32.43
CA TRP A 395 3.87 -13.38 31.99
C TRP A 395 3.61 -14.42 33.06
N LEU A 396 4.65 -14.85 33.82
CA LEU A 396 4.52 -15.80 34.92
C LEU A 396 3.71 -15.23 36.09
N VAL A 397 3.82 -13.91 36.34
CA VAL A 397 3.00 -13.23 37.37
C VAL A 397 1.54 -13.15 36.93
N ALA A 398 1.27 -12.90 35.64
CA ALA A 398 -0.09 -12.86 35.09
C ALA A 398 -0.76 -14.24 34.94
N ALA A 399 0.01 -15.31 34.96
CA ALA A 399 -0.45 -16.71 34.86
C ALA A 399 -0.71 -17.39 36.23
N ARG A 400 -0.43 -16.70 37.34
CA ARG A 400 -0.82 -17.07 38.71
C ARG A 400 -2.13 -16.40 39.12
#